data_81b513608fdb3a444c05d8e96b5c3257
#
_entry.id   81b513608fdb3a444c05d8e96b5c3257
#
_cell.length_a   1.000
_cell.length_b   1.000
_cell.length_c   1.000
_cell.angle_alpha   90.00
_cell.angle_beta   90.00
_cell.angle_gamma   90.00
#
_symmetry.space_group_name_H-M   'P 1'
#
loop_
_entity.id
_entity.type
_entity.pdbx_description
1 polymer ?
#
loop_
_entity_poly.entity_id
_entity_poly.type
_entity_poly.pdbx_seq_one_letter_code
_entity_poly.pdbx_strand_id
1 'polypeptide(L)'
;MNIFEIEKLPGIEEEEIVDILKENEDVKIERIISTGQVSDWMVQEKREYVLLIQGNAVIEFNDKTVEMKSGDTLFIEKRERNRVAYTSENPCCIWFCVHF
;
A
#
# COMPACT_ATOMS: atom_id res chain seq x y z
N MET A 1 0.63 -9.54 -16.60
CA MET A 1 -0.03 -9.79 -15.32
C MET A 1 -1.28 -8.94 -15.23
N ASN A 2 -2.38 -9.51 -14.75
CA ASN A 2 -3.57 -8.71 -14.47
C ASN A 2 -3.57 -8.31 -13.00
N ILE A 3 -3.73 -7.02 -12.72
CA ILE A 3 -3.64 -6.48 -11.36
C ILE A 3 -4.73 -7.03 -10.43
N PHE A 4 -5.85 -7.48 -11.00
CA PHE A 4 -6.97 -8.04 -10.23
C PHE A 4 -6.91 -9.56 -10.06
N GLU A 5 -5.98 -10.23 -10.72
CA GLU A 5 -5.80 -11.67 -10.55
C GLU A 5 -5.00 -11.93 -9.28
N ILE A 6 -5.64 -12.55 -8.30
CA ILE A 6 -5.06 -12.83 -7.00
C ILE A 6 -5.15 -14.33 -6.76
N GLU A 7 -3.99 -14.99 -6.62
CA GLU A 7 -3.94 -16.44 -6.37
C GLU A 7 -4.29 -16.79 -4.93
N LYS A 8 -3.88 -15.91 -4.00
CA LYS A 8 -4.06 -16.16 -2.57
C LYS A 8 -4.25 -14.83 -1.85
N LEU A 9 -5.23 -14.78 -0.95
CA LEU A 9 -5.41 -13.67 -0.02
C LEU A 9 -4.61 -13.94 1.25
N PRO A 10 -4.00 -12.90 1.84
CA PRO A 10 -3.35 -13.07 3.14
C PRO A 10 -4.41 -13.32 4.20
N GLY A 11 -4.14 -14.22 5.14
CA GLY A 11 -4.99 -14.40 6.30
C GLY A 11 -4.89 -13.18 7.21
N ILE A 12 -5.88 -13.02 8.08
CA ILE A 12 -6.00 -11.86 8.99
C ILE A 12 -4.76 -11.69 9.87
N GLU A 13 -4.12 -12.80 10.26
CA GLU A 13 -2.93 -12.78 11.10
C GLU A 13 -1.62 -12.93 10.31
N GLU A 14 -1.72 -13.03 9.00
CA GLU A 14 -0.55 -13.08 8.12
C GLU A 14 -0.15 -11.67 7.70
N GLU A 15 1.06 -11.56 7.17
CA GLU A 15 1.51 -10.30 6.58
C GLU A 15 0.83 -10.09 5.23
N GLU A 16 0.72 -8.84 4.81
CA GLU A 16 0.27 -8.51 3.46
C GLU A 16 1.13 -9.19 2.41
N ILE A 17 0.56 -9.43 1.24
CA ILE A 17 1.28 -10.06 0.14
C ILE A 17 1.84 -8.97 -0.77
N VAL A 18 3.15 -9.00 -0.99
CA VAL A 18 3.85 -8.05 -1.84
C VAL A 18 4.37 -8.77 -3.07
N ASP A 19 3.93 -8.30 -4.24
CA ASP A 19 4.42 -8.77 -5.54
C ASP A 19 5.26 -7.68 -6.18
N ILE A 20 6.54 -7.94 -6.38
CA ILE A 20 7.41 -6.98 -7.06
C ILE A 20 7.24 -7.14 -8.56
N LEU A 21 6.73 -6.12 -9.22
CA LEU A 21 6.44 -6.13 -10.65
C LEU A 21 7.66 -5.72 -11.47
N LYS A 22 8.44 -4.80 -10.95
CA LYS A 22 9.68 -4.32 -11.57
C LYS A 22 10.56 -3.71 -10.50
N GLU A 23 11.83 -4.00 -10.56
CA GLU A 23 12.80 -3.40 -9.64
C GLU A 23 14.14 -3.20 -10.32
N ASN A 24 14.72 -2.02 -10.13
CA ASN A 24 16.09 -1.71 -10.47
C ASN A 24 16.66 -0.74 -9.42
N GLU A 25 17.82 -0.16 -9.67
CA GLU A 25 18.45 0.75 -8.71
C GLU A 25 17.62 1.98 -8.40
N ASP A 26 16.83 2.45 -9.37
CA ASP A 26 16.11 3.71 -9.27
C ASP A 26 14.64 3.55 -8.91
N VAL A 27 14.02 2.44 -9.30
CA VAL A 27 12.56 2.26 -9.23
C VAL A 27 12.21 0.88 -8.72
N LYS A 28 11.22 0.83 -7.84
CA LYS A 28 10.56 -0.42 -7.46
C LYS A 28 9.05 -0.24 -7.63
N ILE A 29 8.45 -1.11 -8.44
CA ILE A 29 7.00 -1.12 -8.66
C ILE A 29 6.44 -2.41 -8.08
N GLU A 30 5.41 -2.28 -7.24
CA GLU A 30 4.85 -3.43 -6.56
C GLU A 30 3.34 -3.37 -6.50
N ARG A 31 2.73 -4.57 -6.43
CA ARG A 31 1.34 -4.72 -6.05
C ARG A 31 1.30 -5.30 -4.64
N ILE A 32 0.49 -4.70 -3.77
CA ILE A 32 0.32 -5.18 -2.40
C ILE A 32 -1.14 -5.57 -2.20
N ILE A 33 -1.37 -6.72 -1.59
CA ILE A 33 -2.71 -7.19 -1.23
C ILE A 33 -2.81 -7.19 0.29
N SER A 34 -3.80 -6.46 0.81
CA SER A 34 -4.07 -6.39 2.25
C SER A 34 -5.50 -6.82 2.56
N THR A 35 -5.68 -7.51 3.67
CA THR A 35 -6.99 -7.93 4.19
C THR A 35 -7.04 -7.61 5.68
N GLY A 36 -7.06 -6.32 6.02
CA GLY A 36 -7.08 -5.87 7.41
C GLY A 36 -5.71 -5.58 8.02
N GLN A 37 -4.61 -5.87 7.31
CA GLN A 37 -3.28 -5.62 7.85
C GLN A 37 -3.03 -4.12 8.03
N VAL A 38 -2.32 -3.79 9.08
CA VAL A 38 -1.87 -2.43 9.38
C VAL A 38 -0.35 -2.48 9.54
N SER A 39 0.29 -1.31 9.51
CA SER A 39 1.74 -1.23 9.67
C SER A 39 2.12 -0.44 10.90
N ASP A 40 3.36 -0.66 11.36
CA ASP A 40 4.00 0.25 12.30
C ASP A 40 4.35 1.55 11.59
N TRP A 41 4.71 2.58 12.36
CA TRP A 41 5.24 3.80 11.80
C TRP A 41 6.53 3.52 11.04
N MET A 42 6.64 4.09 9.84
CA MET A 42 7.80 3.86 8.98
C MET A 42 8.30 5.16 8.36
N VAL A 43 9.58 5.15 8.01
CA VAL A 43 10.26 6.23 7.28
C VAL A 43 11.01 5.56 6.14
N GLN A 44 10.83 6.06 4.92
CA GLN A 44 11.47 5.50 3.73
C GLN A 44 12.42 6.52 3.10
N GLU A 45 13.49 6.01 2.51
CA GLU A 45 14.48 6.86 1.83
C GLU A 45 14.06 7.25 0.42
N LYS A 46 13.12 6.52 -0.17
CA LYS A 46 12.58 6.82 -1.51
C LYS A 46 11.20 7.44 -1.40
N ARG A 47 10.83 8.19 -2.42
CA ARG A 47 9.46 8.67 -2.59
C ARG A 47 8.57 7.50 -2.97
N GLU A 48 7.30 7.60 -2.64
CA GLU A 48 6.32 6.57 -2.98
C GLU A 48 5.07 7.20 -3.56
N TYR A 49 4.69 6.76 -4.75
CA TYR A 49 3.39 7.10 -5.33
C TYR A 49 2.47 5.91 -5.15
N VAL A 50 1.36 6.12 -4.44
CA VAL A 50 0.43 5.05 -4.05
C VAL A 50 -0.90 5.24 -4.79
N LEU A 51 -1.39 4.16 -5.39
CA LEU A 51 -2.74 4.09 -5.94
C LEU A 51 -3.47 2.94 -5.24
N LEU A 52 -4.58 3.26 -4.57
CA LEU A 52 -5.46 2.23 -4.03
C LEU A 52 -6.45 1.83 -5.12
N ILE A 53 -6.21 0.67 -5.74
CA ILE A 53 -7.04 0.20 -6.85
C ILE A 53 -8.39 -0.30 -6.35
N GLN A 54 -8.39 -0.99 -5.22
CA GLN A 54 -9.59 -1.57 -4.62
C GLN A 54 -9.50 -1.52 -3.11
N GLY A 55 -10.65 -1.32 -2.48
CA GLY A 55 -10.76 -1.36 -1.03
C GLY A 55 -10.83 0.02 -0.40
N ASN A 56 -10.69 0.05 0.93
CA ASN A 56 -10.69 1.25 1.73
C ASN A 56 -9.53 1.19 2.71
N ALA A 57 -8.87 2.31 2.94
CA ALA A 57 -7.70 2.34 3.81
C ALA A 57 -7.56 3.71 4.48
N VAL A 58 -6.75 3.75 5.52
CA VAL A 58 -6.40 4.98 6.22
C VAL A 58 -4.88 5.02 6.38
N ILE A 59 -4.27 6.10 5.92
CA ILE A 59 -2.84 6.38 6.09
C ILE A 59 -2.70 7.53 7.07
N GLU A 60 -1.91 7.35 8.12
CA GLU A 60 -1.61 8.40 9.09
C GLU A 60 -0.22 8.97 8.85
N PHE A 61 -0.11 10.28 8.96
CA PHE A 61 1.13 11.04 9.00
C PHE A 61 1.24 11.71 10.37
N ASN A 62 2.34 12.39 10.66
CA ASN A 62 2.51 13.09 11.94
C ASN A 62 1.45 14.16 12.16
N ASP A 63 1.01 14.83 11.10
CA ASP A 63 0.17 16.03 11.18
C ASP A 63 -1.19 15.87 10.50
N LYS A 64 -1.47 14.70 9.92
CA LYS A 64 -2.74 14.50 9.19
C LYS A 64 -3.06 13.01 9.07
N THR A 65 -4.31 12.75 8.76
CA THR A 65 -4.83 11.42 8.46
C THR A 65 -5.51 11.48 7.09
N VAL A 66 -5.20 10.52 6.23
CA VAL A 66 -5.77 10.45 4.87
C VAL A 66 -6.61 9.19 4.75
N GLU A 67 -7.90 9.37 4.47
CA GLU A 67 -8.79 8.27 4.13
C GLU A 67 -8.72 8.03 2.62
N MET A 68 -8.57 6.76 2.23
CA MET A 68 -8.46 6.37 0.83
C MET A 68 -9.54 5.37 0.47
N LYS A 69 -10.08 5.51 -0.72
CA LYS A 69 -11.02 4.57 -1.32
C LYS A 69 -10.54 4.23 -2.73
N SER A 70 -11.20 3.26 -3.36
CA SER A 70 -10.83 2.81 -4.71
C SER A 70 -10.64 3.98 -5.68
N GLY A 71 -9.49 4.02 -6.32
CA GLY A 71 -9.12 5.05 -7.29
C GLY A 71 -8.35 6.23 -6.70
N ASP A 72 -8.25 6.33 -5.38
CA ASP A 72 -7.51 7.43 -4.76
C ASP A 72 -6.00 7.21 -4.87
N THR A 73 -5.29 8.31 -5.04
CA THR A 73 -3.83 8.33 -5.10
C THR A 73 -3.26 9.15 -3.96
N LEU A 74 -2.04 8.83 -3.57
CA LEU A 74 -1.34 9.52 -2.50
C LEU A 74 0.15 9.55 -2.81
N PHE A 75 0.76 10.73 -2.67
CA PHE A 75 2.20 10.87 -2.79
C PHE A 75 2.81 10.98 -1.40
N ILE A 76 3.81 10.14 -1.14
CA ILE A 76 4.56 10.16 0.12
C ILE A 76 5.98 10.57 -0.18
N GLU A 77 6.43 11.68 0.41
CA GLU A 77 7.80 12.17 0.26
C GLU A 77 8.79 11.26 0.95
N LYS A 78 10.04 11.31 0.49
CA LYS A 78 11.10 10.62 1.20
C LYS A 78 11.19 11.14 2.64
N ARG A 79 11.43 10.24 3.57
CA ARG A 79 11.55 10.52 5.01
C ARG A 79 10.30 11.09 5.66
N GLU A 80 9.17 11.04 4.98
CA GLU A 80 7.90 11.42 5.55
C GLU A 80 7.35 10.25 6.39
N ARG A 81 7.30 10.43 7.70
CA ARG A 81 6.87 9.39 8.63
C ARG A 81 5.38 9.12 8.44
N ASN A 82 5.04 7.85 8.24
CA ASN A 82 3.67 7.45 7.98
C ASN A 82 3.43 6.01 8.42
N ARG A 83 2.15 5.65 8.49
CA ARG A 83 1.74 4.25 8.70
C ARG A 83 0.41 3.96 8.04
N VAL A 84 0.16 2.69 7.75
CA VAL A 84 -1.15 2.20 7.35
C VAL A 84 -1.92 1.90 8.63
N ALA A 85 -2.94 2.70 8.92
CA ALA A 85 -3.72 2.59 10.14
C ALA A 85 -4.94 1.68 10.00
N TYR A 86 -5.40 1.47 8.77
CA TYR A 86 -6.56 0.64 8.48
C TYR A 86 -6.51 0.15 7.04
N THR A 87 -6.89 -1.11 6.83
CA THR A 87 -7.19 -1.66 5.50
C THR A 87 -8.45 -2.50 5.59
N SER A 88 -9.30 -2.46 4.55
CA SER A 88 -10.51 -3.25 4.51
C SER A 88 -10.19 -4.72 4.25
N GLU A 89 -11.04 -5.61 4.77
CA GLU A 89 -10.92 -7.05 4.55
C GLU A 89 -11.77 -7.51 3.36
N ASN A 90 -12.95 -6.95 3.24
CA ASN A 90 -13.90 -7.29 2.17
C ASN A 90 -14.62 -6.03 1.70
N PRO A 91 -14.28 -5.51 0.52
CA PRO A 91 -13.27 -6.06 -0.38
C PRO A 91 -11.84 -5.89 0.18
N CYS A 92 -10.95 -6.77 -0.24
CA CYS A 92 -9.54 -6.65 0.10
C CYS A 92 -8.96 -5.40 -0.56
N CYS A 93 -7.88 -4.89 0.01
CA CYS A 93 -7.15 -3.77 -0.59
C CYS A 93 -6.17 -4.28 -1.63
N ILE A 94 -6.19 -3.66 -2.80
CA ILE A 94 -5.20 -3.86 -3.86
C ILE A 94 -4.49 -2.53 -4.05
N TRP A 95 -3.20 -2.53 -3.74
CA TRP A 95 -2.34 -1.35 -3.83
C TRP A 95 -1.41 -1.47 -5.02
N PHE A 96 -1.18 -0.36 -5.69
CA PHE A 96 -0.15 -0.24 -6.70
C PHE A 96 0.79 0.87 -6.23
N CYS A 97 2.05 0.52 -6.00
CA CYS A 97 3.01 1.43 -5.39
C CYS A 97 4.25 1.55 -6.26
N VAL A 98 4.71 2.78 -6.44
CA VAL A 98 5.96 3.08 -7.15
C VAL A 98 6.90 3.79 -6.18
N HIS A 99 8.03 3.16 -5.89
CA HIS A 99 9.10 3.75 -5.07
C HIS A 99 10.21 4.26 -5.99
N PHE A 100 10.62 5.53 -5.82
CA PHE A 100 11.61 6.12 -6.72
C PHE A 100 12.43 7.26 -6.10
#